data_cdcdc3a520171e60c93fcc2e96118516
#
_entry.id   cdcdc3a520171e60c93fcc2e96118516
#
_cell.length_a   1.000
_cell.length_b   1.000
_cell.length_c   1.000
_cell.angle_alpha   90.00
_cell.angle_beta   90.00
_cell.angle_gamma   90.00
#
_symmetry.space_group_name_H-M   'P 1'
#
loop_
_entity.id
_entity.type
_entity.pdbx_description
1 polymer ?
#
loop_
_entity_poly.entity_id
_entity_poly.type
_entity_poly.pdbx_seq_one_letter_code
_entity_poly.pdbx_strand_id
1 'polypeptide(L)'
;VANAVLVIDMLRGFMEESCPLYCGAAARRIIPGIQKLLEKELAAGSKVFYICDSHDKDDLEFKMFAPHCIAGTPETEVIPELAKFPGEIIRKKRYSAFYGTDLEQKLKKLKPEKIIVCGVCTDICVCHTVANARNRDYPVEVPVDCVASFDEKAHYFALEHMEKVLGARLVYPSAKAPPEPKFKPSPEVLSGATADVYFHRTLEILKKEKLNPVATMEIFGRQAGILCGIEEVKALLAEALPANNREVWALKVGDAISPKEVVLRITAPYQSYGLYETAMIGTLAHGTGWATAARECVNAAGAIPVVSFGARHVHPSVAAVMDYAAVVGGCSGCSSLDGARLAGVEPSGTMPHALILIVGDTVKATLLFDKHMPPGVPRVSLVDTFKDEAEESLRVAAALGKKLQSVRLDTPGERGGVTPELVKEVRARLDLAGFAHVRIFASGGFDPDRIRYFRERGAPVDGFGVGSYISGARPIDFTADLHEVDGQPIAKRGRLPGITANPRLQRVF
;
A
#
# COMPACT_ATOMS: atom_id res chain seq x y z
N VAL A 1 3.52 10.04 -24.00
CA VAL A 1 3.09 11.39 -23.59
C VAL A 1 3.72 11.67 -22.24
N ALA A 2 4.31 12.85 -22.03
CA ALA A 2 5.04 13.20 -20.81
C ALA A 2 4.07 13.71 -19.72
N ASN A 3 4.34 13.37 -18.46
CA ASN A 3 3.64 13.94 -17.31
C ASN A 3 4.24 15.28 -16.90
N ALA A 4 3.51 16.05 -16.08
CA ALA A 4 4.06 17.19 -15.36
C ALA A 4 4.17 16.83 -13.87
N VAL A 5 5.34 16.97 -13.26
CA VAL A 5 5.56 16.78 -11.83
C VAL A 5 5.69 18.15 -11.17
N LEU A 6 4.81 18.46 -10.23
CA LEU A 6 4.85 19.66 -9.42
C LEU A 6 5.40 19.33 -8.04
N VAL A 7 6.58 19.81 -7.73
CA VAL A 7 7.24 19.68 -6.42
C VAL A 7 6.96 20.95 -5.63
N ILE A 8 6.04 20.86 -4.68
CA ILE A 8 5.49 22.00 -3.94
C ILE A 8 6.33 22.27 -2.69
N ASP A 9 6.90 23.44 -2.60
CA ASP A 9 7.50 24.05 -1.41
C ASP A 9 8.50 23.18 -0.65
N MET A 10 9.23 22.34 -1.38
CA MET A 10 10.36 21.58 -0.81
C MET A 10 11.58 22.49 -0.66
N LEU A 11 11.42 23.53 0.15
CA LEU A 11 12.34 24.65 0.34
C LEU A 11 13.04 24.56 1.68
N ARG A 12 14.20 25.23 1.80
CA ARG A 12 14.93 25.32 3.07
C ARG A 12 14.07 25.92 4.18
N GLY A 13 13.24 26.92 3.88
CA GLY A 13 12.33 27.57 4.84
C GLY A 13 11.31 26.64 5.47
N PHE A 14 10.95 25.52 4.82
CA PHE A 14 10.02 24.52 5.33
C PHE A 14 10.70 23.22 5.82
N MET A 15 11.95 22.98 5.42
CA MET A 15 12.65 21.72 5.67
C MET A 15 13.79 21.84 6.69
N GLU A 16 14.24 23.03 7.08
CA GLU A 16 15.30 23.24 8.07
C GLU A 16 14.72 23.62 9.42
N GLU A 17 15.15 22.95 10.51
CA GLU A 17 14.64 23.15 11.87
C GLU A 17 14.84 24.56 12.40
N SER A 18 15.82 25.30 11.87
CA SER A 18 16.10 26.69 12.24
C SER A 18 15.11 27.70 11.65
N CYS A 19 14.26 27.30 10.72
CA CYS A 19 13.32 28.19 10.04
C CYS A 19 11.96 28.30 10.74
N PRO A 20 11.31 29.49 10.70
CA PRO A 20 10.07 29.75 11.44
C PRO A 20 8.91 28.81 11.10
N LEU A 21 8.84 28.30 9.86
CA LEU A 21 7.78 27.39 9.40
C LEU A 21 8.32 25.99 9.08
N TYR A 22 9.28 25.50 9.85
CA TYR A 22 9.71 24.12 9.73
C TYR A 22 8.54 23.13 9.84
N CYS A 23 8.32 22.34 8.79
CA CYS A 23 7.20 21.40 8.69
C CYS A 23 7.40 20.11 9.50
N GLY A 24 8.46 20.00 10.30
CA GLY A 24 8.71 18.89 11.20
C GLY A 24 9.32 17.65 10.51
N ALA A 25 9.62 16.66 11.34
CA ALA A 25 10.25 15.43 10.88
C ALA A 25 9.41 14.65 9.86
N ALA A 26 8.08 14.81 9.87
CA ALA A 26 7.18 14.20 8.90
C ALA A 26 7.48 14.67 7.47
N ALA A 27 7.71 15.97 7.29
CA ALA A 27 8.07 16.57 6.01
C ALA A 27 9.45 16.07 5.51
N ARG A 28 10.40 15.88 6.41
CA ARG A 28 11.71 15.32 6.04
C ARG A 28 11.62 13.87 5.58
N ARG A 29 10.68 13.08 6.10
CA ARG A 29 10.51 11.65 5.74
C ARG A 29 10.04 11.44 4.31
N ILE A 30 9.38 12.42 3.66
CA ILE A 30 8.93 12.28 2.28
C ILE A 30 10.04 12.46 1.24
N ILE A 31 11.19 13.04 1.61
CA ILE A 31 12.29 13.35 0.67
C ILE A 31 12.75 12.13 -0.12
N PRO A 32 13.02 10.95 0.48
CA PRO A 32 13.40 9.76 -0.30
C PRO A 32 12.33 9.27 -1.27
N GLY A 33 11.05 9.45 -0.93
CA GLY A 33 9.92 9.15 -1.82
C GLY A 33 9.92 10.07 -3.04
N ILE A 34 10.08 11.38 -2.82
CA ILE A 34 10.17 12.38 -3.88
C ILE A 34 11.40 12.14 -4.77
N GLN A 35 12.54 11.78 -4.21
CA GLN A 35 13.73 11.46 -5.02
C GLN A 35 13.46 10.31 -5.99
N LYS A 36 12.89 9.21 -5.50
CA LYS A 36 12.51 8.05 -6.35
C LYS A 36 11.47 8.42 -7.41
N LEU A 37 10.49 9.26 -7.04
CA LEU A 37 9.49 9.77 -7.97
C LEU A 37 10.16 10.55 -9.10
N LEU A 38 11.07 11.48 -8.76
CA LEU A 38 11.78 12.30 -9.73
C LEU A 38 12.68 11.47 -10.65
N GLU A 39 13.42 10.49 -10.11
CA GLU A 39 14.24 9.57 -10.90
C GLU A 39 13.39 8.83 -11.93
N LYS A 40 12.25 8.27 -11.50
CA LYS A 40 11.32 7.55 -12.38
C LYS A 40 10.71 8.44 -13.45
N GLU A 41 10.18 9.58 -13.06
CA GLU A 41 9.44 10.45 -13.97
C GLU A 41 10.37 11.17 -14.98
N LEU A 42 11.57 11.56 -14.56
CA LEU A 42 12.58 12.09 -15.48
C LEU A 42 13.06 11.06 -16.49
N ALA A 43 13.27 9.80 -16.05
CA ALA A 43 13.61 8.69 -16.96
C ALA A 43 12.48 8.41 -17.98
N ALA A 44 11.22 8.68 -17.60
CA ALA A 44 10.06 8.59 -18.50
C ALA A 44 9.84 9.82 -19.39
N GLY A 45 10.69 10.85 -19.29
CA GLY A 45 10.61 12.08 -20.08
C GLY A 45 9.61 13.11 -19.55
N SER A 46 9.16 12.97 -18.31
CA SER A 46 8.26 13.93 -17.65
C SER A 46 8.95 15.27 -17.38
N LYS A 47 8.17 16.35 -17.33
CA LYS A 47 8.67 17.70 -17.01
C LYS A 47 8.48 17.98 -15.53
N VAL A 48 9.53 18.42 -14.84
CA VAL A 48 9.50 18.77 -13.42
C VAL A 48 9.42 20.30 -13.26
N PHE A 49 8.54 20.75 -12.38
CA PHE A 49 8.38 22.13 -11.93
C PHE A 49 8.52 22.19 -10.40
N TYR A 50 9.49 22.96 -9.94
CA TYR A 50 9.65 23.31 -8.53
C TYR A 50 8.80 24.55 -8.25
N ILE A 51 7.75 24.37 -7.48
CA ILE A 51 6.84 25.44 -7.07
C ILE A 51 7.37 25.98 -5.74
N CYS A 52 7.75 27.24 -5.72
CA CYS A 52 8.53 27.81 -4.62
C CYS A 52 7.85 29.06 -4.06
N ASP A 53 7.54 29.08 -2.78
CA ASP A 53 7.12 30.30 -2.10
C ASP A 53 8.22 31.37 -2.17
N SER A 54 7.81 32.60 -2.43
CA SER A 54 8.71 33.75 -2.54
C SER A 54 7.94 35.02 -2.22
N HIS A 55 7.85 35.36 -0.94
CA HIS A 55 7.05 36.45 -0.41
C HIS A 55 7.81 37.79 -0.39
N ASP A 56 7.07 38.88 -0.52
CA ASP A 56 7.60 40.21 -0.20
C ASP A 56 7.76 40.36 1.32
N LYS A 57 8.61 41.28 1.78
CA LYS A 57 8.90 41.50 3.20
C LYS A 57 7.67 41.86 4.06
N ASP A 58 6.65 42.45 3.42
CA ASP A 58 5.41 42.94 4.03
C ASP A 58 4.18 42.16 3.53
N ASP A 59 4.36 40.93 3.11
CA ASP A 59 3.26 40.12 2.60
C ASP A 59 2.12 39.97 3.61
N LEU A 60 0.88 40.08 3.14
CA LEU A 60 -0.33 39.96 3.96
C LEU A 60 -0.48 38.57 4.62
N GLU A 61 0.13 37.54 4.06
CA GLU A 61 0.12 36.18 4.60
C GLU A 61 0.83 36.13 5.97
N PHE A 62 1.75 37.03 6.24
CA PHE A 62 2.43 37.13 7.53
C PHE A 62 1.54 37.62 8.70
N LYS A 63 0.27 37.94 8.40
CA LYS A 63 -0.75 38.12 9.47
C LYS A 63 -1.28 36.81 10.02
N MET A 64 -1.12 35.71 9.27
CA MET A 64 -1.60 34.38 9.63
C MET A 64 -0.46 33.42 9.99
N PHE A 65 0.67 33.56 9.32
CA PHE A 65 1.87 32.76 9.55
C PHE A 65 3.07 33.63 9.91
N ALA A 66 4.06 33.06 10.59
CA ALA A 66 5.33 33.75 10.80
C ALA A 66 5.98 34.11 9.43
N PRO A 67 6.71 35.22 9.34
CA PRO A 67 7.46 35.57 8.13
C PRO A 67 8.37 34.41 7.70
N HIS A 68 8.25 34.00 6.45
CA HIS A 68 8.95 32.86 5.89
C HIS A 68 9.19 33.05 4.38
N CYS A 69 10.14 32.34 3.82
CA CYS A 69 10.44 32.31 2.38
C CYS A 69 10.45 33.71 1.73
N ILE A 70 11.07 34.69 2.41
CA ILE A 70 11.18 36.08 1.89
C ILE A 70 12.08 36.06 0.65
N ALA A 71 11.65 36.71 -0.41
CA ALA A 71 12.36 36.79 -1.69
C ALA A 71 13.80 37.25 -1.49
N GLY A 72 14.73 36.50 -2.10
CA GLY A 72 16.18 36.81 -2.01
C GLY A 72 16.87 36.26 -0.77
N THR A 73 16.15 35.53 0.12
CA THR A 73 16.76 34.80 1.23
C THR A 73 17.00 33.34 0.90
N PRO A 74 17.93 32.65 1.58
CA PRO A 74 18.19 31.22 1.40
C PRO A 74 16.96 30.34 1.63
N GLU A 75 15.98 30.80 2.41
CA GLU A 75 14.75 30.05 2.68
C GLU A 75 13.96 29.69 1.42
N THR A 76 14.08 30.50 0.35
CA THR A 76 13.40 30.27 -0.95
C THR A 76 14.11 29.26 -1.85
N GLU A 77 15.22 28.70 -1.42
CA GLU A 77 15.99 27.72 -2.20
C GLU A 77 15.42 26.31 -2.01
N VAL A 78 15.36 25.55 -3.12
CA VAL A 78 15.05 24.12 -3.07
C VAL A 78 16.13 23.39 -2.27
N ILE A 79 15.73 22.47 -1.39
CA ILE A 79 16.67 21.71 -0.56
C ILE A 79 17.71 20.97 -1.42
N PRO A 80 18.96 20.84 -0.95
CA PRO A 80 20.06 20.23 -1.72
C PRO A 80 19.74 18.81 -2.21
N GLU A 81 18.98 18.02 -1.41
CA GLU A 81 18.59 16.66 -1.74
C GLU A 81 17.75 16.55 -3.01
N LEU A 82 17.01 17.62 -3.37
CA LEU A 82 16.15 17.67 -4.56
C LEU A 82 16.68 18.60 -5.65
N ALA A 83 17.46 19.62 -5.31
CA ALA A 83 18.03 20.57 -6.26
C ALA A 83 18.97 19.91 -7.31
N LYS A 84 19.46 18.70 -7.05
CA LYS A 84 20.25 17.91 -8.00
C LYS A 84 19.47 17.38 -9.20
N PHE A 85 18.13 17.34 -9.12
CA PHE A 85 17.28 16.90 -10.24
C PHE A 85 16.91 18.07 -11.12
N PRO A 86 16.98 17.94 -12.46
CA PRO A 86 16.62 19.01 -13.36
C PRO A 86 15.14 19.36 -13.28
N GLY A 87 14.82 20.62 -13.18
CA GLY A 87 13.46 21.14 -13.11
C GLY A 87 13.41 22.64 -13.31
N GLU A 88 12.23 23.13 -13.62
CA GLU A 88 11.99 24.56 -13.83
C GLU A 88 11.38 25.19 -12.58
N ILE A 89 11.95 26.29 -12.09
CA ILE A 89 11.46 26.99 -10.89
C ILE A 89 10.32 27.93 -11.25
N ILE A 90 9.21 27.79 -10.53
CA ILE A 90 8.05 28.69 -10.59
C ILE A 90 7.86 29.30 -9.20
N ARG A 91 7.99 30.62 -9.11
CA ARG A 91 7.81 31.36 -7.85
C ARG A 91 6.37 31.77 -7.67
N LYS A 92 5.82 31.51 -6.49
CA LYS A 92 4.45 31.90 -6.11
C LYS A 92 4.43 32.70 -4.83
N LYS A 93 3.33 33.44 -4.60
CA LYS A 93 3.09 34.22 -3.37
C LYS A 93 1.81 33.79 -2.65
N ARG A 94 1.14 32.72 -3.10
CA ARG A 94 -0.09 32.21 -2.50
C ARG A 94 -0.11 30.69 -2.60
N TYR A 95 -1.00 30.04 -1.90
CA TYR A 95 -1.03 28.58 -1.75
C TYR A 95 -1.04 27.82 -3.07
N SER A 96 -1.91 28.23 -4.00
CA SER A 96 -1.99 27.54 -5.29
C SER A 96 -0.86 27.91 -6.25
N ALA A 97 -0.25 26.91 -6.86
CA ALA A 97 0.75 27.08 -7.91
C ALA A 97 0.23 27.79 -9.17
N PHE A 98 -1.09 27.89 -9.34
CA PHE A 98 -1.71 28.56 -10.50
C PHE A 98 -1.94 30.06 -10.28
N TYR A 99 -1.95 30.51 -9.02
CA TYR A 99 -2.29 31.89 -8.72
C TYR A 99 -1.11 32.86 -8.94
N GLY A 100 -1.25 33.75 -9.91
CA GLY A 100 -0.24 34.77 -10.20
C GLY A 100 1.07 34.23 -10.79
N THR A 101 1.03 33.04 -11.39
CA THR A 101 2.19 32.37 -12.00
C THR A 101 1.96 32.10 -13.49
N ASP A 102 2.98 31.67 -14.19
CA ASP A 102 2.92 31.23 -15.58
C ASP A 102 2.71 29.71 -15.75
N LEU A 103 2.45 28.98 -14.67
CA LEU A 103 2.28 27.52 -14.67
C LEU A 103 1.21 27.06 -15.68
N GLU A 104 0.07 27.73 -15.71
CA GLU A 104 -1.04 27.35 -16.62
C GLU A 104 -0.63 27.45 -18.09
N GLN A 105 0.13 28.48 -18.47
CA GLN A 105 0.63 28.64 -19.83
C GLN A 105 1.62 27.53 -20.20
N LYS A 106 2.51 27.16 -19.27
CA LYS A 106 3.48 26.07 -19.44
C LYS A 106 2.78 24.71 -19.58
N LEU A 107 1.76 24.44 -18.77
CA LEU A 107 0.99 23.20 -18.85
C LEU A 107 0.16 23.11 -20.14
N LYS A 108 -0.45 24.21 -20.60
CA LYS A 108 -1.14 24.27 -21.90
C LYS A 108 -0.21 24.00 -23.08
N LYS A 109 1.05 24.45 -23.01
CA LYS A 109 2.07 24.16 -24.01
C LYS A 109 2.57 22.72 -23.94
N LEU A 110 2.78 22.19 -22.74
CA LEU A 110 3.26 20.82 -22.49
C LEU A 110 2.23 19.78 -22.85
N LYS A 111 0.94 20.04 -22.59
CA LYS A 111 -0.19 19.10 -22.71
C LYS A 111 0.08 17.77 -22.02
N PRO A 112 0.35 17.78 -20.70
CA PRO A 112 0.70 16.58 -20.00
C PRO A 112 -0.48 15.59 -19.97
N GLU A 113 -0.19 14.29 -19.93
CA GLU A 113 -1.21 13.27 -19.74
C GLU A 113 -1.87 13.40 -18.38
N LYS A 114 -1.08 13.69 -17.36
CA LYS A 114 -1.51 13.96 -15.99
C LYS A 114 -0.52 14.89 -15.28
N ILE A 115 -0.99 15.46 -14.18
CA ILE A 115 -0.17 16.23 -13.24
C ILE A 115 0.06 15.37 -12.00
N ILE A 116 1.32 15.21 -11.60
CA ILE A 116 1.71 14.54 -10.35
C ILE A 116 2.10 15.63 -9.36
N VAL A 117 1.46 15.66 -8.20
CA VAL A 117 1.70 16.70 -7.18
C VAL A 117 2.30 16.07 -5.94
N CYS A 118 3.43 16.61 -5.47
CA CYS A 118 4.14 16.18 -4.27
C CYS A 118 4.69 17.39 -3.50
N GLY A 119 5.11 17.20 -2.24
CA GLY A 119 5.69 18.25 -1.39
C GLY A 119 4.83 18.63 -0.20
N VAL A 120 4.91 19.89 0.26
CA VAL A 120 4.27 20.40 1.49
C VAL A 120 3.49 21.70 1.25
N CYS A 121 2.52 22.07 2.11
CA CYS A 121 1.81 21.21 3.05
C CYS A 121 0.60 20.58 2.36
N THR A 122 0.31 19.32 2.68
CA THR A 122 -0.77 18.55 2.03
C THR A 122 -2.11 19.27 2.03
N ASP A 123 -2.50 19.88 3.14
CA ASP A 123 -3.77 20.56 3.39
C ASP A 123 -3.77 22.03 2.93
N ILE A 124 -2.61 22.59 2.58
CA ILE A 124 -2.46 23.98 2.18
C ILE A 124 -2.05 24.03 0.70
N CYS A 125 -0.77 24.20 0.41
CA CYS A 125 -0.29 24.46 -0.97
C CYS A 125 -0.57 23.29 -1.92
N VAL A 126 -0.42 22.05 -1.46
CA VAL A 126 -0.71 20.85 -2.26
C VAL A 126 -2.20 20.78 -2.58
N CYS A 127 -3.09 20.84 -1.57
CA CYS A 127 -4.53 20.74 -1.77
C CYS A 127 -5.08 21.85 -2.67
N HIS A 128 -4.66 23.12 -2.46
CA HIS A 128 -5.09 24.24 -3.28
C HIS A 128 -4.57 24.13 -4.72
N THR A 129 -3.38 23.60 -4.92
CA THR A 129 -2.84 23.36 -6.26
C THR A 129 -3.62 22.23 -6.97
N VAL A 130 -3.91 21.14 -6.27
CA VAL A 130 -4.73 20.02 -6.78
C VAL A 130 -6.12 20.52 -7.15
N ALA A 131 -6.79 21.29 -6.28
CA ALA A 131 -8.10 21.86 -6.55
C ALA A 131 -8.10 22.72 -7.83
N ASN A 132 -7.09 23.58 -7.98
CA ASN A 132 -6.99 24.42 -9.17
C ASN A 132 -6.64 23.64 -10.45
N ALA A 133 -5.86 22.57 -10.35
CA ALA A 133 -5.59 21.67 -11.47
C ALA A 133 -6.87 20.92 -11.89
N ARG A 134 -7.62 20.38 -10.93
CA ARG A 134 -8.88 19.69 -11.19
C ARG A 134 -9.97 20.59 -11.74
N ASN A 135 -10.06 21.85 -11.28
CA ASN A 135 -10.97 22.86 -11.84
C ASN A 135 -10.63 23.25 -13.31
N ARG A 136 -9.48 22.81 -13.81
CA ARG A 136 -9.01 22.98 -15.20
C ARG A 136 -9.02 21.66 -15.98
N ASP A 137 -9.70 20.64 -15.45
CA ASP A 137 -9.86 19.30 -16.03
C ASP A 137 -8.57 18.49 -16.21
N TYR A 138 -7.45 18.88 -15.56
CA TYR A 138 -6.26 18.04 -15.57
C TYR A 138 -6.48 16.79 -14.73
N PRO A 139 -6.14 15.58 -15.23
CA PRO A 139 -5.98 14.40 -14.39
C PRO A 139 -4.84 14.65 -13.38
N VAL A 140 -5.12 14.41 -12.08
CA VAL A 140 -4.14 14.64 -11.01
C VAL A 140 -3.88 13.36 -10.24
N GLU A 141 -2.60 13.08 -9.99
CA GLU A 141 -2.14 12.04 -9.07
C GLU A 141 -1.37 12.66 -7.91
N VAL A 142 -1.62 12.14 -6.70
CA VAL A 142 -0.90 12.54 -5.48
C VAL A 142 -0.31 11.29 -4.83
N PRO A 143 1.02 11.06 -4.94
CA PRO A 143 1.69 10.00 -4.21
C PRO A 143 1.69 10.31 -2.71
N VAL A 144 1.04 9.46 -1.90
CA VAL A 144 0.80 9.76 -0.47
C VAL A 144 2.07 9.74 0.38
N ASP A 145 3.10 9.01 -0.05
CA ASP A 145 4.42 9.00 0.58
C ASP A 145 5.33 10.17 0.15
N CYS A 146 4.81 11.02 -0.73
CA CYS A 146 5.50 12.20 -1.24
C CYS A 146 4.84 13.52 -0.81
N VAL A 147 3.91 13.49 0.14
CA VAL A 147 3.25 14.68 0.70
C VAL A 147 3.21 14.63 2.23
N ALA A 148 3.32 15.78 2.89
CA ALA A 148 3.25 15.89 4.34
C ALA A 148 2.71 17.26 4.77
N SER A 149 2.31 17.42 6.04
CA SER A 149 1.88 18.68 6.63
C SER A 149 2.36 18.84 8.08
N PHE A 150 2.17 20.01 8.67
CA PHE A 150 2.40 20.30 10.09
C PHE A 150 1.43 19.53 11.00
N ASP A 151 0.16 19.42 10.55
CA ASP A 151 -0.93 18.81 11.29
C ASP A 151 -1.34 17.51 10.62
N GLU A 152 -1.26 16.42 11.37
CA GLU A 152 -1.56 15.09 10.86
C GLU A 152 -3.05 14.92 10.52
N LYS A 153 -3.96 15.52 11.31
CA LYS A 153 -5.40 15.46 11.04
C LYS A 153 -5.77 16.23 9.78
N ALA A 154 -5.22 17.43 9.62
CA ALA A 154 -5.40 18.23 8.42
C ALA A 154 -4.81 17.52 7.19
N HIS A 155 -3.65 16.87 7.32
CA HIS A 155 -3.06 16.06 6.25
C HIS A 155 -4.01 14.97 5.75
N TYR A 156 -4.55 14.13 6.64
CA TYR A 156 -5.45 13.04 6.23
C TYR A 156 -6.80 13.53 5.72
N PHE A 157 -7.35 14.58 6.35
CA PHE A 157 -8.56 15.22 5.84
C PHE A 157 -8.35 15.72 4.40
N ALA A 158 -7.22 16.36 4.13
CA ALA A 158 -6.91 16.88 2.80
C ALA A 158 -6.73 15.77 1.76
N LEU A 159 -6.07 14.66 2.11
CA LEU A 159 -5.96 13.49 1.25
C LEU A 159 -7.35 12.95 0.89
N GLU A 160 -8.20 12.71 1.88
CA GLU A 160 -9.56 12.23 1.65
C GLU A 160 -10.39 13.23 0.82
N HIS A 161 -10.26 14.53 1.08
CA HIS A 161 -10.92 15.59 0.32
C HIS A 161 -10.45 15.62 -1.13
N MET A 162 -9.13 15.53 -1.37
CA MET A 162 -8.58 15.49 -2.72
C MET A 162 -9.10 14.29 -3.53
N GLU A 163 -9.22 13.14 -2.90
CA GLU A 163 -9.74 11.93 -3.55
C GLU A 163 -11.24 12.01 -3.80
N LYS A 164 -12.05 12.20 -2.73
CA LYS A 164 -13.50 12.06 -2.78
C LYS A 164 -14.22 13.27 -3.40
N VAL A 165 -13.69 14.47 -3.21
CA VAL A 165 -14.36 15.72 -3.64
C VAL A 165 -13.71 16.26 -4.90
N LEU A 166 -12.36 16.33 -4.95
CA LEU A 166 -11.66 16.90 -6.10
C LEU A 166 -11.39 15.86 -7.21
N GLY A 167 -11.60 14.57 -6.94
CA GLY A 167 -11.39 13.49 -7.92
C GLY A 167 -9.91 13.33 -8.32
N ALA A 168 -8.97 13.67 -7.45
CA ALA A 168 -7.58 13.33 -7.63
C ALA A 168 -7.35 11.85 -7.30
N ARG A 169 -6.43 11.21 -7.99
CA ARG A 169 -6.03 9.84 -7.71
C ARG A 169 -4.92 9.83 -6.65
N LEU A 170 -5.21 9.27 -5.49
CA LEU A 170 -4.15 9.00 -4.52
C LEU A 170 -3.33 7.78 -4.97
N VAL A 171 -2.00 7.94 -5.00
CA VAL A 171 -1.09 6.85 -5.33
C VAL A 171 -0.38 6.45 -4.05
N TYR A 172 -0.76 5.32 -3.51
CA TYR A 172 -0.07 4.75 -2.35
C TYR A 172 1.26 4.13 -2.82
N PRO A 173 2.33 4.20 -2.00
CA PRO A 173 3.58 3.54 -2.36
C PRO A 173 3.25 2.08 -2.67
N SER A 174 3.46 1.69 -3.91
CA SER A 174 3.51 0.27 -4.19
C SER A 174 4.70 -0.26 -3.37
N ALA A 175 4.45 -1.14 -2.42
CA ALA A 175 5.45 -2.14 -2.09
C ALA A 175 6.02 -2.56 -3.46
N LYS A 176 7.36 -2.55 -3.63
CA LYS A 176 8.03 -2.94 -4.90
C LYS A 176 7.17 -4.01 -5.54
N ALA A 177 6.71 -3.78 -6.80
CA ALA A 177 5.92 -4.81 -7.47
C ALA A 177 6.69 -6.12 -7.24
N PRO A 178 6.13 -7.08 -6.50
CA PRO A 178 6.89 -8.27 -6.14
C PRO A 178 7.41 -8.85 -7.45
N PRO A 179 8.64 -9.37 -7.50
CA PRO A 179 9.10 -10.10 -8.67
C PRO A 179 7.99 -11.07 -9.01
N GLU A 180 7.57 -11.16 -10.30
CA GLU A 180 6.39 -11.96 -10.69
C GLU A 180 6.41 -13.27 -9.91
N PRO A 181 5.50 -13.48 -8.97
CA PRO A 181 5.57 -14.66 -8.12
C PRO A 181 5.35 -15.85 -9.02
N LYS A 182 6.32 -16.76 -9.07
CA LYS A 182 6.19 -17.99 -9.83
C LYS A 182 5.20 -18.91 -9.12
N PHE A 183 3.91 -18.60 -9.27
CA PHE A 183 2.87 -19.51 -8.83
C PHE A 183 2.90 -20.75 -9.68
N LYS A 184 2.78 -21.89 -9.02
CA LYS A 184 2.67 -23.18 -9.68
C LYS A 184 1.40 -23.84 -9.18
N PRO A 185 0.43 -24.15 -10.06
CA PRO A 185 -0.77 -24.86 -9.67
C PRO A 185 -0.42 -26.19 -9.00
N SER A 186 -1.14 -26.56 -7.94
CA SER A 186 -0.92 -27.85 -7.30
C SER A 186 -1.43 -29.00 -8.18
N PRO A 187 -0.88 -30.22 -8.03
CA PRO A 187 -1.39 -31.40 -8.74
C PRO A 187 -2.87 -31.66 -8.51
N GLU A 188 -3.37 -31.37 -7.31
CA GLU A 188 -4.78 -31.55 -6.95
C GLU A 188 -5.68 -30.57 -7.72
N VAL A 189 -5.25 -29.33 -7.93
CA VAL A 189 -5.97 -28.35 -8.75
C VAL A 189 -5.94 -28.78 -10.21
N LEU A 190 -4.75 -29.15 -10.74
CA LEU A 190 -4.61 -29.55 -12.15
C LEU A 190 -5.39 -30.83 -12.49
N SER A 191 -5.50 -31.78 -11.56
CA SER A 191 -6.32 -32.98 -11.73
C SER A 191 -7.83 -32.72 -11.60
N GLY A 192 -8.22 -31.52 -11.14
CA GLY A 192 -9.61 -31.19 -10.83
C GLY A 192 -10.11 -31.79 -9.52
N ALA A 193 -9.25 -32.38 -8.68
CA ALA A 193 -9.67 -32.98 -7.41
C ALA A 193 -10.33 -31.96 -6.47
N THR A 194 -10.07 -30.68 -6.66
CA THR A 194 -10.66 -29.57 -5.88
C THR A 194 -11.89 -28.95 -6.55
N ALA A 195 -12.31 -29.44 -7.72
CA ALA A 195 -13.45 -28.89 -8.43
C ALA A 195 -14.79 -29.46 -7.93
N ASP A 196 -15.83 -28.65 -7.98
CA ASP A 196 -17.19 -29.13 -7.72
C ASP A 196 -17.57 -30.26 -8.68
N VAL A 197 -18.20 -31.32 -8.17
CA VAL A 197 -18.50 -32.54 -8.92
C VAL A 197 -19.31 -32.31 -10.19
N TYR A 198 -20.13 -31.26 -10.24
CA TYR A 198 -20.94 -30.96 -11.43
C TYR A 198 -20.09 -30.51 -12.62
N PHE A 199 -18.90 -29.97 -12.43
CA PHE A 199 -17.98 -29.68 -13.52
C PHE A 199 -17.38 -30.97 -14.13
N HIS A 200 -17.06 -31.96 -13.31
CA HIS A 200 -16.65 -33.29 -13.80
C HIS A 200 -17.75 -33.93 -14.64
N ARG A 201 -18.99 -33.91 -14.14
CA ARG A 201 -20.17 -34.43 -14.86
C ARG A 201 -20.39 -33.67 -16.17
N THR A 202 -20.26 -32.36 -16.16
CA THR A 202 -20.36 -31.54 -17.37
C THR A 202 -19.32 -31.96 -18.41
N LEU A 203 -18.06 -32.08 -18.02
CA LEU A 203 -17.00 -32.51 -18.94
C LEU A 203 -17.24 -33.92 -19.46
N GLU A 204 -17.74 -34.86 -18.64
CA GLU A 204 -18.07 -36.20 -19.07
C GLU A 204 -19.16 -36.19 -20.15
N ILE A 205 -20.22 -35.41 -19.94
CA ILE A 205 -21.30 -35.24 -20.94
C ILE A 205 -20.74 -34.66 -22.24
N LEU A 206 -20.01 -33.53 -22.14
CA LEU A 206 -19.45 -32.85 -23.32
C LEU A 206 -18.51 -33.78 -24.13
N LYS A 207 -17.70 -34.59 -23.44
CA LYS A 207 -16.82 -35.59 -24.09
C LYS A 207 -17.60 -36.67 -24.81
N LYS A 208 -18.64 -37.24 -24.15
CA LYS A 208 -19.47 -38.30 -24.74
C LYS A 208 -20.25 -37.79 -25.97
N GLU A 209 -20.77 -36.59 -25.88
CA GLU A 209 -21.51 -35.95 -27.01
C GLU A 209 -20.59 -35.29 -28.05
N LYS A 210 -19.26 -35.34 -27.84
CA LYS A 210 -18.25 -34.70 -28.71
C LYS A 210 -18.46 -33.21 -28.91
N LEU A 211 -18.92 -32.53 -27.87
CA LEU A 211 -19.18 -31.09 -27.81
C LEU A 211 -17.97 -30.37 -27.16
N ASN A 212 -17.27 -29.55 -27.93
CA ASN A 212 -16.17 -28.74 -27.40
C ASN A 212 -16.19 -27.33 -28.02
N PRO A 213 -17.26 -26.56 -27.77
CA PRO A 213 -17.38 -25.22 -28.31
C PRO A 213 -16.31 -24.29 -27.73
N VAL A 214 -15.97 -23.25 -28.49
CA VAL A 214 -15.23 -22.12 -27.97
C VAL A 214 -16.20 -21.26 -27.16
N ALA A 215 -15.94 -21.10 -25.87
CA ALA A 215 -16.80 -20.31 -25.00
C ALA A 215 -16.03 -19.14 -24.38
N THR A 216 -16.71 -17.99 -24.27
CA THR A 216 -16.19 -16.82 -23.54
C THR A 216 -16.85 -16.76 -22.16
N MET A 217 -16.00 -16.88 -21.13
CA MET A 217 -16.38 -16.74 -19.72
C MET A 217 -15.84 -15.43 -19.17
N GLU A 218 -16.67 -14.71 -18.44
CA GLU A 218 -16.27 -13.52 -17.67
C GLU A 218 -16.42 -13.78 -16.17
N ILE A 219 -15.39 -13.36 -15.40
CA ILE A 219 -15.39 -13.43 -13.95
C ILE A 219 -15.41 -12.01 -13.39
N PHE A 220 -16.29 -11.76 -12.44
CA PHE A 220 -16.48 -10.44 -11.81
C PHE A 220 -16.77 -10.57 -10.31
N GLY A 221 -16.32 -9.60 -9.51
CA GLY A 221 -16.59 -9.52 -8.08
C GLY A 221 -17.94 -8.88 -7.79
N ARG A 222 -18.61 -9.29 -6.71
CA ARG A 222 -19.87 -8.68 -6.27
C ARG A 222 -19.68 -7.46 -5.37
N GLN A 223 -18.47 -7.25 -4.88
CA GLN A 223 -18.11 -6.15 -3.98
C GLN A 223 -16.86 -5.44 -4.48
N ALA A 224 -16.64 -4.22 -4.01
CA ALA A 224 -15.39 -3.51 -4.22
C ALA A 224 -14.26 -4.17 -3.39
N GLY A 225 -13.04 -4.09 -3.87
CA GLY A 225 -11.88 -4.64 -3.17
C GLY A 225 -10.57 -4.40 -3.90
N ILE A 226 -9.51 -5.00 -3.39
CA ILE A 226 -8.17 -4.99 -3.99
C ILE A 226 -7.91 -6.37 -4.61
N LEU A 227 -7.85 -6.42 -5.93
CA LEU A 227 -7.72 -7.67 -6.67
C LEU A 227 -6.43 -8.42 -6.30
N CYS A 228 -6.58 -9.66 -5.86
CA CYS A 228 -5.47 -10.57 -5.63
C CYS A 228 -5.86 -12.00 -6.06
N GLY A 229 -4.87 -12.89 -6.17
CA GLY A 229 -5.09 -14.25 -6.70
C GLY A 229 -5.07 -14.35 -8.24
N ILE A 230 -5.12 -13.22 -8.96
CA ILE A 230 -5.16 -13.21 -10.42
C ILE A 230 -3.89 -13.81 -11.06
N GLU A 231 -2.72 -13.65 -10.41
CA GLU A 231 -1.47 -14.25 -10.94
C GLU A 231 -1.45 -15.77 -10.78
N GLU A 232 -2.05 -16.33 -9.71
CA GLU A 232 -2.25 -17.77 -9.56
C GLU A 232 -3.19 -18.31 -10.62
N VAL A 233 -4.29 -17.59 -10.89
CA VAL A 233 -5.24 -17.96 -11.95
C VAL A 233 -4.59 -17.90 -13.32
N LYS A 234 -3.78 -16.91 -13.62
CA LYS A 234 -3.00 -16.83 -14.86
C LYS A 234 -2.05 -18.03 -15.01
N ALA A 235 -1.36 -18.40 -13.93
CA ALA A 235 -0.48 -19.57 -13.93
C ALA A 235 -1.24 -20.87 -14.20
N LEU A 236 -2.42 -21.05 -13.58
CA LEU A 236 -3.30 -22.18 -13.85
C LEU A 236 -3.74 -22.23 -15.31
N LEU A 237 -4.20 -21.10 -15.86
CA LEU A 237 -4.66 -21.02 -17.24
C LEU A 237 -3.52 -21.23 -18.27
N ALA A 238 -2.29 -20.82 -17.92
CA ALA A 238 -1.13 -21.07 -18.77
C ALA A 238 -0.83 -22.56 -18.94
N GLU A 239 -1.06 -23.38 -17.91
CA GLU A 239 -0.89 -24.84 -17.97
C GLU A 239 -2.12 -25.55 -18.54
N ALA A 240 -3.33 -25.05 -18.26
CA ALA A 240 -4.58 -25.72 -18.62
C ALA A 240 -5.01 -25.48 -20.08
N LEU A 241 -4.77 -24.28 -20.61
CA LEU A 241 -5.26 -23.89 -21.93
C LEU A 241 -4.34 -24.38 -23.06
N PRO A 242 -4.90 -24.78 -24.23
CA PRO A 242 -4.12 -25.15 -25.40
C PRO A 242 -3.27 -23.95 -25.87
N ALA A 243 -2.12 -24.21 -26.47
CA ALA A 243 -1.23 -23.16 -26.99
C ALA A 243 -1.89 -22.26 -28.05
N ASN A 244 -2.76 -22.85 -28.87
CA ASN A 244 -3.51 -22.16 -29.91
C ASN A 244 -5.00 -22.10 -29.52
N ASN A 245 -5.74 -21.17 -30.12
CA ASN A 245 -7.18 -20.99 -29.90
C ASN A 245 -7.51 -20.67 -28.43
N ARG A 246 -6.78 -19.70 -27.86
CA ARG A 246 -7.03 -19.14 -26.54
C ARG A 246 -6.83 -17.63 -26.53
N GLU A 247 -7.64 -16.94 -25.79
CA GLU A 247 -7.51 -15.52 -25.51
C GLU A 247 -7.90 -15.28 -24.06
N VAL A 248 -7.00 -14.64 -23.30
CA VAL A 248 -7.22 -14.32 -21.88
C VAL A 248 -6.92 -12.85 -21.65
N TRP A 249 -7.87 -12.17 -21.04
CA TRP A 249 -7.75 -10.78 -20.61
C TRP A 249 -7.98 -10.66 -19.12
N ALA A 250 -7.13 -9.90 -18.42
CA ALA A 250 -7.23 -9.75 -16.96
C ALA A 250 -6.87 -8.33 -16.51
N LEU A 251 -7.38 -7.94 -15.35
CA LEU A 251 -6.86 -6.80 -14.59
C LEU A 251 -5.52 -7.16 -13.96
N LYS A 252 -4.82 -6.14 -13.45
CA LYS A 252 -3.56 -6.34 -12.72
C LYS A 252 -3.81 -6.68 -11.26
N VAL A 253 -2.90 -7.46 -10.67
CA VAL A 253 -2.85 -7.67 -9.23
C VAL A 253 -2.68 -6.32 -8.52
N GLY A 254 -3.42 -6.11 -7.41
CA GLY A 254 -3.42 -4.85 -6.67
C GLY A 254 -4.34 -3.76 -7.22
N ASP A 255 -4.98 -3.97 -8.37
CA ASP A 255 -6.01 -3.06 -8.87
C ASP A 255 -7.19 -2.98 -7.90
N ALA A 256 -7.69 -1.78 -7.66
CA ALA A 256 -8.99 -1.60 -7.02
C ALA A 256 -10.09 -2.00 -8.01
N ILE A 257 -11.02 -2.82 -7.55
CA ILE A 257 -12.16 -3.30 -8.35
C ILE A 257 -13.48 -2.76 -7.80
N SER A 258 -14.42 -2.53 -8.71
CA SER A 258 -15.79 -2.13 -8.40
C SER A 258 -16.75 -3.33 -8.45
N PRO A 259 -17.93 -3.27 -7.80
CA PRO A 259 -18.95 -4.30 -7.92
C PRO A 259 -19.33 -4.54 -9.39
N LYS A 260 -19.37 -5.82 -9.78
CA LYS A 260 -19.66 -6.28 -11.15
C LYS A 260 -18.62 -5.92 -12.22
N GLU A 261 -17.49 -5.37 -11.84
CA GLU A 261 -16.38 -5.18 -12.78
C GLU A 261 -15.77 -6.52 -13.20
N VAL A 262 -15.64 -6.74 -14.51
CA VAL A 262 -15.00 -7.95 -15.06
C VAL A 262 -13.51 -7.88 -14.80
N VAL A 263 -12.99 -8.83 -14.04
CA VAL A 263 -11.56 -8.92 -13.68
C VAL A 263 -10.79 -9.90 -14.54
N LEU A 264 -11.50 -10.86 -15.14
CA LEU A 264 -10.91 -11.91 -16.00
C LEU A 264 -11.91 -12.29 -17.09
N ARG A 265 -11.44 -12.41 -18.32
CA ARG A 265 -12.16 -12.96 -19.46
C ARG A 265 -11.32 -14.04 -20.09
N ILE A 266 -11.94 -15.19 -20.35
CA ILE A 266 -11.32 -16.37 -20.95
C ILE A 266 -12.13 -16.74 -22.20
N THR A 267 -11.51 -16.78 -23.36
CA THR A 267 -12.08 -17.32 -24.60
C THR A 267 -11.23 -18.49 -25.04
N ALA A 268 -11.77 -19.71 -24.96
CA ALA A 268 -11.06 -20.94 -25.30
C ALA A 268 -12.05 -22.11 -25.45
N PRO A 269 -11.63 -23.28 -25.95
CA PRO A 269 -12.45 -24.49 -25.89
C PRO A 269 -12.86 -24.80 -24.46
N TYR A 270 -14.17 -24.87 -24.18
CA TYR A 270 -14.70 -24.95 -22.81
C TYR A 270 -14.17 -26.14 -22.01
N GLN A 271 -13.95 -27.28 -22.65
CA GLN A 271 -13.39 -28.47 -22.00
C GLN A 271 -11.98 -28.24 -21.44
N SER A 272 -11.24 -27.20 -21.88
CA SER A 272 -9.87 -26.92 -21.41
C SER A 272 -9.84 -26.14 -20.09
N TYR A 273 -10.90 -25.43 -19.71
CA TYR A 273 -10.90 -24.59 -18.51
C TYR A 273 -12.14 -24.72 -17.59
N GLY A 274 -13.26 -25.26 -18.10
CA GLY A 274 -14.50 -25.32 -17.32
C GLY A 274 -14.36 -26.08 -15.99
N LEU A 275 -13.46 -27.08 -15.92
CA LEU A 275 -13.16 -27.82 -14.69
C LEU A 275 -12.56 -26.92 -13.59
N TYR A 276 -11.88 -25.85 -13.95
CA TYR A 276 -11.12 -25.01 -13.03
C TYR A 276 -11.90 -23.82 -12.47
N GLU A 277 -13.19 -23.68 -12.79
CA GLU A 277 -14.01 -22.56 -12.30
C GLU A 277 -13.99 -22.44 -10.78
N THR A 278 -14.18 -23.57 -10.05
CA THR A 278 -14.10 -23.58 -8.57
C THR A 278 -12.76 -23.06 -8.07
N ALA A 279 -11.66 -23.51 -8.65
CA ALA A 279 -10.31 -23.10 -8.26
C ALA A 279 -10.05 -21.61 -8.56
N MET A 280 -10.45 -21.13 -9.74
CA MET A 280 -10.29 -19.73 -10.14
C MET A 280 -11.07 -18.78 -9.21
N ILE A 281 -12.34 -19.09 -8.98
CA ILE A 281 -13.20 -18.26 -8.12
C ILE A 281 -12.70 -18.28 -6.68
N GLY A 282 -12.37 -19.45 -6.13
CA GLY A 282 -11.90 -19.58 -4.74
C GLY A 282 -10.59 -18.83 -4.50
N THR A 283 -9.64 -18.90 -5.45
CA THR A 283 -8.36 -18.15 -5.42
C THR A 283 -8.60 -16.65 -5.42
N LEU A 284 -9.42 -16.15 -6.34
CA LEU A 284 -9.76 -14.73 -6.42
C LEU A 284 -10.49 -14.26 -5.17
N ALA A 285 -11.45 -15.03 -4.67
CA ALA A 285 -12.28 -14.67 -3.52
C ALA A 285 -11.45 -14.45 -2.25
N HIS A 286 -10.64 -15.44 -1.88
CA HIS A 286 -9.82 -15.35 -0.66
C HIS A 286 -8.69 -14.34 -0.82
N GLY A 287 -7.95 -14.39 -1.91
CA GLY A 287 -6.85 -13.47 -2.17
C GLY A 287 -7.30 -12.02 -2.13
N THR A 288 -8.42 -11.71 -2.78
CA THR A 288 -8.99 -10.35 -2.80
C THR A 288 -9.53 -9.93 -1.42
N GLY A 289 -10.12 -10.86 -0.66
CA GLY A 289 -10.56 -10.58 0.71
C GLY A 289 -9.41 -10.20 1.63
N TRP A 290 -8.33 -10.97 1.65
CA TRP A 290 -7.13 -10.68 2.46
C TRP A 290 -6.43 -9.39 2.03
N ALA A 291 -6.27 -9.16 0.72
CA ALA A 291 -5.65 -7.93 0.22
C ALA A 291 -6.48 -6.68 0.56
N THR A 292 -7.82 -6.80 0.52
CA THR A 292 -8.73 -5.71 0.89
C THR A 292 -8.62 -5.37 2.36
N ALA A 293 -8.67 -6.37 3.26
CA ALA A 293 -8.51 -6.16 4.71
C ALA A 293 -7.14 -5.55 5.06
N ALA A 294 -6.08 -6.00 4.38
CA ALA A 294 -4.76 -5.41 4.54
C ALA A 294 -4.76 -3.93 4.11
N ARG A 295 -5.38 -3.60 2.98
CA ARG A 295 -5.54 -2.23 2.50
C ARG A 295 -6.30 -1.35 3.49
N GLU A 296 -7.33 -1.86 4.13
CA GLU A 296 -8.07 -1.14 5.16
C GLU A 296 -7.19 -0.79 6.36
N CYS A 297 -6.35 -1.73 6.81
CA CYS A 297 -5.38 -1.48 7.88
C CYS A 297 -4.31 -0.46 7.46
N VAL A 298 -3.78 -0.57 6.26
CA VAL A 298 -2.78 0.36 5.71
C VAL A 298 -3.35 1.77 5.58
N ASN A 299 -4.56 1.89 5.06
CA ASN A 299 -5.24 3.18 4.97
C ASN A 299 -5.49 3.79 6.37
N ALA A 300 -5.89 2.97 7.33
CA ALA A 300 -6.06 3.41 8.71
C ALA A 300 -4.73 3.85 9.36
N ALA A 301 -3.63 3.19 9.03
CA ALA A 301 -2.29 3.49 9.54
C ALA A 301 -1.64 4.71 8.87
N GLY A 302 -2.07 5.06 7.65
CA GLY A 302 -1.49 6.18 6.89
C GLY A 302 -0.03 5.94 6.54
N ALA A 303 0.86 6.81 7.02
CA ALA A 303 2.30 6.69 6.79
C ALA A 303 3.00 5.65 7.69
N ILE A 304 2.32 5.15 8.72
CA ILE A 304 2.88 4.17 9.65
C ILE A 304 2.85 2.79 8.98
N PRO A 305 3.98 2.05 8.90
CA PRO A 305 4.02 0.74 8.27
C PRO A 305 3.16 -0.28 9.02
N VAL A 306 2.48 -1.13 8.24
CA VAL A 306 1.72 -2.28 8.73
C VAL A 306 2.42 -3.56 8.28
N VAL A 307 2.61 -4.50 9.19
CA VAL A 307 3.20 -5.82 8.91
C VAL A 307 2.15 -6.90 9.17
N SER A 308 2.01 -7.85 8.24
CA SER A 308 1.13 -9.00 8.42
C SER A 308 1.73 -10.03 9.38
N PHE A 309 0.98 -10.37 10.43
CA PHE A 309 1.25 -11.48 11.35
C PHE A 309 0.14 -12.53 11.29
N GLY A 310 -0.54 -12.62 10.14
CA GLY A 310 -1.72 -13.45 9.95
C GLY A 310 -1.45 -14.93 9.71
N ALA A 311 -0.24 -15.33 9.30
CA ALA A 311 0.08 -16.70 8.89
C ALA A 311 -0.31 -17.78 9.90
N ARG A 312 -0.22 -17.49 11.20
CA ARG A 312 -0.59 -18.42 12.29
C ARG A 312 -2.11 -18.64 12.46
N HIS A 313 -2.95 -17.88 11.78
CA HIS A 313 -4.41 -17.91 11.91
C HIS A 313 -5.11 -18.56 10.72
N VAL A 314 -4.36 -19.03 9.72
CA VAL A 314 -4.88 -19.77 8.56
C VAL A 314 -4.26 -21.16 8.48
N HIS A 315 -4.88 -22.05 7.70
CA HIS A 315 -4.28 -23.35 7.43
C HIS A 315 -2.91 -23.19 6.75
N PRO A 316 -1.88 -23.97 7.11
CA PRO A 316 -0.53 -23.82 6.55
C PRO A 316 -0.46 -23.82 5.01
N SER A 317 -1.36 -24.55 4.35
CA SER A 317 -1.43 -24.62 2.89
C SER A 317 -1.73 -23.28 2.21
N VAL A 318 -2.35 -22.32 2.94
CA VAL A 318 -2.69 -20.99 2.40
C VAL A 318 -1.96 -19.85 3.09
N ALA A 319 -1.08 -20.15 4.05
CA ALA A 319 -0.38 -19.12 4.81
C ALA A 319 0.49 -18.23 3.91
N ALA A 320 1.18 -18.82 2.93
CA ALA A 320 2.03 -18.10 2.01
C ALA A 320 1.24 -17.16 1.08
N VAL A 321 0.12 -17.62 0.52
CA VAL A 321 -0.72 -16.81 -0.37
C VAL A 321 -1.51 -15.74 0.40
N MET A 322 -1.87 -16.00 1.66
CA MET A 322 -2.48 -14.99 2.55
C MET A 322 -1.48 -13.87 2.85
N ASP A 323 -0.24 -14.20 3.23
CA ASP A 323 0.81 -13.20 3.47
C ASP A 323 1.18 -12.43 2.20
N TYR A 324 1.24 -13.11 1.03
CA TYR A 324 1.37 -12.45 -0.27
C TYR A 324 0.24 -11.44 -0.50
N ALA A 325 -1.01 -11.85 -0.29
CA ALA A 325 -2.17 -10.97 -0.45
C ALA A 325 -2.12 -9.75 0.49
N ALA A 326 -1.62 -9.92 1.72
CA ALA A 326 -1.43 -8.82 2.65
C ALA A 326 -0.43 -7.78 2.11
N VAL A 327 0.68 -8.22 1.49
CA VAL A 327 1.65 -7.32 0.85
C VAL A 327 1.05 -6.65 -0.38
N VAL A 328 0.28 -7.35 -1.21
CA VAL A 328 -0.50 -6.76 -2.32
C VAL A 328 -1.47 -5.69 -1.80
N GLY A 329 -2.08 -5.91 -0.64
CA GLY A 329 -2.92 -4.94 0.06
C GLY A 329 -2.16 -3.70 0.53
N GLY A 330 -0.83 -3.73 0.61
CA GLY A 330 0.02 -2.61 0.98
C GLY A 330 0.79 -2.79 2.29
N CYS A 331 0.71 -3.96 2.95
CA CYS A 331 1.57 -4.24 4.08
C CYS A 331 3.06 -4.15 3.67
N SER A 332 3.87 -3.55 4.54
CA SER A 332 5.31 -3.36 4.30
C SER A 332 6.12 -4.65 4.42
N GLY A 333 5.51 -5.71 4.95
CA GLY A 333 6.12 -7.03 5.11
C GLY A 333 5.14 -8.05 5.68
N CYS A 334 5.58 -9.29 5.77
CA CYS A 334 4.81 -10.41 6.32
C CYS A 334 5.72 -11.38 7.08
N SER A 335 5.11 -12.27 7.86
CA SER A 335 5.84 -13.07 8.84
C SER A 335 6.31 -14.44 8.34
N SER A 336 5.69 -15.03 7.32
CA SER A 336 6.09 -16.34 6.82
C SER A 336 7.19 -16.23 5.76
N LEU A 337 8.12 -17.20 5.78
CA LEU A 337 9.23 -17.25 4.82
C LEU A 337 8.73 -17.39 3.37
N ASP A 338 7.76 -18.28 3.14
CA ASP A 338 7.21 -18.49 1.80
C ASP A 338 6.36 -17.32 1.31
N GLY A 339 5.58 -16.70 2.19
CA GLY A 339 4.82 -15.48 1.85
C GLY A 339 5.74 -14.32 1.48
N ALA A 340 6.81 -14.13 2.24
CA ALA A 340 7.83 -13.12 1.94
C ALA A 340 8.52 -13.39 0.60
N ARG A 341 8.87 -14.66 0.31
CA ARG A 341 9.45 -15.09 -0.98
C ARG A 341 8.50 -14.81 -2.13
N LEU A 342 7.21 -15.16 -2.02
CA LEU A 342 6.19 -14.89 -3.03
C LEU A 342 6.02 -13.37 -3.26
N ALA A 343 6.04 -12.59 -2.19
CA ALA A 343 5.88 -11.15 -2.24
C ALA A 343 7.17 -10.40 -2.65
N GLY A 344 8.31 -11.08 -2.70
CA GLY A 344 9.61 -10.45 -3.00
C GLY A 344 10.07 -9.47 -1.93
N VAL A 345 9.71 -9.71 -0.67
CA VAL A 345 10.10 -8.92 0.50
C VAL A 345 10.90 -9.75 1.49
N GLU A 346 11.63 -9.09 2.39
CA GLU A 346 12.27 -9.80 3.51
C GLU A 346 11.21 -10.20 4.54
N PRO A 347 11.30 -11.41 5.13
CA PRO A 347 10.39 -11.83 6.17
C PRO A 347 10.53 -10.94 7.41
N SER A 348 9.41 -10.47 7.92
CA SER A 348 9.34 -9.61 9.10
C SER A 348 8.97 -10.44 10.32
N GLY A 349 9.85 -10.44 11.29
CA GLY A 349 9.63 -11.16 12.54
C GLY A 349 10.57 -10.65 13.62
N THR A 350 10.16 -10.89 14.86
CA THR A 350 10.97 -10.60 16.05
C THR A 350 11.20 -11.88 16.81
N MET A 351 11.55 -11.81 18.09
CA MET A 351 11.56 -12.99 18.95
C MET A 351 10.15 -13.30 19.47
N PRO A 352 9.81 -14.59 19.67
CA PRO A 352 8.55 -14.96 20.33
C PRO A 352 8.69 -14.88 21.86
N HIS A 353 7.59 -14.74 22.60
CA HIS A 353 7.55 -14.87 24.06
C HIS A 353 8.20 -16.17 24.55
N ALA A 354 8.06 -17.26 23.79
CA ALA A 354 8.66 -18.56 24.13
C ALA A 354 10.18 -18.49 24.34
N LEU A 355 10.91 -17.73 23.51
CA LEU A 355 12.34 -17.55 23.70
C LEU A 355 12.65 -16.86 25.03
N ILE A 356 11.91 -15.80 25.37
CA ILE A 356 12.11 -15.04 26.60
C ILE A 356 11.78 -15.89 27.82
N LEU A 357 10.68 -16.64 27.75
CA LEU A 357 10.25 -17.57 28.82
C LEU A 357 11.29 -18.70 29.05
N ILE A 358 11.81 -19.30 27.98
CA ILE A 358 12.83 -20.35 28.07
C ILE A 358 14.13 -19.82 28.65
N VAL A 359 14.53 -18.62 28.26
CA VAL A 359 15.77 -17.98 28.75
C VAL A 359 15.62 -17.43 30.16
N GLY A 360 14.39 -17.07 30.57
CA GLY A 360 14.02 -16.58 31.91
C GLY A 360 14.30 -15.09 32.17
N ASP A 361 14.77 -14.34 31.19
CA ASP A 361 15.00 -12.87 31.28
C ASP A 361 14.99 -12.22 29.91
N THR A 362 14.28 -11.09 29.77
CA THR A 362 14.10 -10.37 28.51
C THR A 362 15.43 -9.81 27.96
N VAL A 363 16.26 -9.24 28.83
CA VAL A 363 17.56 -8.68 28.43
C VAL A 363 18.49 -9.79 27.94
N LYS A 364 18.58 -10.88 28.69
CA LYS A 364 19.39 -12.04 28.31
C LYS A 364 18.93 -12.63 26.97
N ALA A 365 17.63 -12.79 26.76
CA ALA A 365 17.07 -13.28 25.49
C ALA A 365 17.43 -12.35 24.33
N THR A 366 17.33 -11.03 24.53
CA THR A 366 17.67 -10.03 23.51
C THR A 366 19.17 -10.00 23.19
N LEU A 367 20.03 -10.16 24.18
CA LEU A 367 21.48 -10.28 23.96
C LEU A 367 21.85 -11.57 23.21
N LEU A 368 21.19 -12.69 23.51
CA LEU A 368 21.36 -13.93 22.75
C LEU A 368 20.88 -13.79 21.31
N PHE A 369 19.75 -13.09 21.09
CA PHE A 369 19.28 -12.77 19.75
C PHE A 369 20.30 -11.92 18.98
N ASP A 370 20.84 -10.85 19.58
CA ASP A 370 21.88 -10.02 18.95
C ASP A 370 23.14 -10.83 18.63
N LYS A 371 23.56 -11.73 19.51
CA LYS A 371 24.74 -12.56 19.36
C LYS A 371 24.64 -13.56 18.19
N HIS A 372 23.45 -14.14 17.98
CA HIS A 372 23.29 -15.26 17.05
C HIS A 372 22.60 -14.90 15.73
N MET A 373 21.91 -13.75 15.65
CA MET A 373 21.28 -13.33 14.39
C MET A 373 22.25 -12.57 13.50
N PRO A 374 22.15 -12.75 12.17
CA PRO A 374 22.94 -11.99 11.20
C PRO A 374 22.80 -10.47 11.39
N PRO A 375 23.82 -9.67 11.00
CA PRO A 375 23.78 -8.20 11.15
C PRO A 375 22.60 -7.52 10.46
N GLY A 376 22.11 -8.08 9.35
CA GLY A 376 20.97 -7.54 8.59
C GLY A 376 19.60 -7.76 9.26
N VAL A 377 19.49 -8.63 10.28
CA VAL A 377 18.24 -8.87 11.00
C VAL A 377 18.01 -7.74 12.01
N PRO A 378 16.86 -7.04 11.97
CA PRO A 378 16.57 -5.97 12.91
C PRO A 378 16.54 -6.42 14.38
N ARG A 379 17.18 -5.65 15.27
CA ARG A 379 17.16 -5.91 16.73
C ARG A 379 15.91 -5.31 17.31
N VAL A 380 14.85 -6.12 17.35
CA VAL A 380 13.55 -5.77 17.92
C VAL A 380 13.28 -6.66 19.12
N SER A 381 13.15 -6.08 20.30
CA SER A 381 12.86 -6.81 21.53
C SER A 381 11.39 -6.76 21.90
N LEU A 382 10.84 -7.89 22.33
CA LEU A 382 9.50 -8.02 22.89
C LEU A 382 9.59 -7.74 24.40
N VAL A 383 8.81 -6.78 24.91
CA VAL A 383 9.05 -6.20 26.25
C VAL A 383 7.89 -6.36 27.24
N ASP A 384 6.94 -7.26 26.97
CA ASP A 384 5.72 -7.47 27.75
C ASP A 384 5.67 -8.83 28.46
N THR A 385 6.83 -9.51 28.68
CA THR A 385 6.85 -10.89 29.19
C THR A 385 6.88 -10.99 30.73
N PHE A 386 7.83 -10.34 31.39
CA PHE A 386 8.05 -10.52 32.83
C PHE A 386 7.76 -9.28 33.67
N LYS A 387 8.10 -8.11 33.17
CA LYS A 387 8.01 -6.86 33.88
C LYS A 387 7.09 -5.88 33.14
N ASP A 388 6.96 -4.70 33.68
CA ASP A 388 6.32 -3.56 33.05
C ASP A 388 7.05 -3.21 31.74
N GLU A 389 6.29 -2.86 30.71
CA GLU A 389 6.78 -2.66 29.34
C GLU A 389 7.77 -1.49 29.26
N ALA A 390 7.57 -0.44 30.08
CA ALA A 390 8.47 0.70 30.11
C ALA A 390 9.79 0.33 30.85
N GLU A 391 9.71 -0.42 31.95
CA GLU A 391 10.90 -0.93 32.65
C GLU A 391 11.72 -1.85 31.76
N GLU A 392 11.06 -2.83 31.07
CA GLU A 392 11.76 -3.75 30.18
C GLU A 392 12.36 -3.03 28.98
N SER A 393 11.67 -2.04 28.42
CA SER A 393 12.19 -1.23 27.31
C SER A 393 13.49 -0.51 27.70
N LEU A 394 13.54 0.07 28.89
CA LEU A 394 14.75 0.75 29.41
C LEU A 394 15.87 -0.25 29.67
N ARG A 395 15.58 -1.40 30.27
CA ARG A 395 16.57 -2.46 30.54
C ARG A 395 17.22 -2.97 29.24
N VAL A 396 16.41 -3.25 28.25
CA VAL A 396 16.89 -3.73 26.93
C VAL A 396 17.65 -2.63 26.19
N ALA A 397 17.16 -1.38 26.22
CA ALA A 397 17.85 -0.24 25.60
C ALA A 397 19.19 0.03 26.25
N ALA A 398 19.30 -0.04 27.57
CA ALA A 398 20.56 0.09 28.28
C ALA A 398 21.57 -1.03 27.92
N ALA A 399 21.08 -2.27 27.73
CA ALA A 399 21.92 -3.41 27.42
C ALA A 399 22.45 -3.43 25.96
N LEU A 400 21.62 -3.06 24.98
CA LEU A 400 21.99 -3.07 23.55
C LEU A 400 22.47 -1.71 23.03
N GLY A 401 22.13 -0.61 23.69
CA GLY A 401 22.49 0.75 23.26
C GLY A 401 22.00 1.02 21.83
N LYS A 402 22.85 1.57 21.00
CA LYS A 402 22.52 1.94 19.60
C LYS A 402 22.15 0.76 18.68
N LYS A 403 22.40 -0.48 19.09
CA LYS A 403 22.02 -1.67 18.31
C LYS A 403 20.53 -1.96 18.39
N LEU A 404 19.85 -1.56 19.47
CA LEU A 404 18.41 -1.74 19.60
C LEU A 404 17.69 -0.81 18.64
N GLN A 405 16.96 -1.38 17.69
CA GLN A 405 16.25 -0.60 16.69
C GLN A 405 14.80 -0.33 17.09
N SER A 406 14.17 -1.28 17.81
CA SER A 406 12.78 -1.14 18.21
C SER A 406 12.46 -2.00 19.42
N VAL A 407 11.47 -1.59 20.18
CA VAL A 407 10.73 -2.43 21.13
C VAL A 407 9.36 -2.77 20.56
N ARG A 408 8.88 -4.00 20.84
CA ARG A 408 7.56 -4.44 20.44
C ARG A 408 6.69 -4.63 21.66
N LEU A 409 5.54 -3.98 21.64
CA LEU A 409 4.46 -4.12 22.62
C LEU A 409 3.42 -5.10 22.07
N ASP A 410 3.09 -6.15 22.82
CA ASP A 410 2.12 -7.18 22.47
C ASP A 410 1.27 -7.55 23.69
N THR A 411 1.14 -6.60 24.62
CA THR A 411 0.46 -6.78 25.91
C THR A 411 -0.89 -7.46 25.77
N PRO A 412 -1.12 -8.58 26.47
CA PRO A 412 -2.36 -9.33 26.35
C PRO A 412 -3.57 -8.58 26.91
N GLY A 413 -4.77 -8.91 26.40
CA GLY A 413 -6.03 -8.28 26.81
C GLY A 413 -6.34 -8.42 28.29
N GLU A 414 -5.91 -9.52 28.92
CA GLU A 414 -6.04 -9.78 30.35
C GLU A 414 -5.33 -8.75 31.24
N ARG A 415 -4.31 -8.08 30.68
CA ARG A 415 -3.59 -6.98 31.32
C ARG A 415 -4.00 -5.61 30.78
N GLY A 416 -5.08 -5.49 30.04
CA GLY A 416 -5.58 -4.26 29.44
C GLY A 416 -5.14 -4.02 28.00
N GLY A 417 -4.27 -4.85 27.43
CA GLY A 417 -3.75 -4.72 26.07
C GLY A 417 -2.80 -3.54 25.90
N VAL A 418 -2.33 -3.35 24.67
CA VAL A 418 -1.55 -2.14 24.30
C VAL A 418 -2.51 -0.96 24.18
N THR A 419 -2.21 0.17 24.87
CA THR A 419 -3.00 1.40 24.84
C THR A 419 -2.17 2.58 24.32
N PRO A 420 -2.81 3.66 23.80
CA PRO A 420 -2.10 4.87 23.42
C PRO A 420 -1.29 5.47 24.57
N GLU A 421 -1.81 5.40 25.79
CA GLU A 421 -1.19 5.93 27.00
C GLU A 421 0.07 5.14 27.36
N LEU A 422 0.04 3.80 27.26
CA LEU A 422 1.21 2.94 27.43
C LEU A 422 2.31 3.29 26.43
N VAL A 423 1.96 3.45 25.15
CA VAL A 423 2.93 3.83 24.10
C VAL A 423 3.57 5.20 24.41
N LYS A 424 2.77 6.17 24.83
CA LYS A 424 3.29 7.49 25.22
C LYS A 424 4.22 7.42 26.42
N GLU A 425 3.89 6.60 27.43
CA GLU A 425 4.74 6.38 28.59
C GLU A 425 6.08 5.75 28.18
N VAL A 426 6.05 4.67 27.40
CA VAL A 426 7.28 4.01 26.92
C VAL A 426 8.14 4.98 26.12
N ARG A 427 7.54 5.80 25.24
CA ARG A 427 8.27 6.80 24.47
C ARG A 427 8.92 7.84 25.37
N ALA A 428 8.15 8.43 26.28
CA ALA A 428 8.65 9.46 27.20
C ALA A 428 9.82 8.94 28.06
N ARG A 429 9.72 7.73 28.58
CA ARG A 429 10.78 7.12 29.39
C ARG A 429 12.04 6.82 28.58
N LEU A 430 11.89 6.31 27.33
CA LEU A 430 13.01 6.08 26.43
C LEU A 430 13.71 7.40 26.07
N ASP A 431 12.95 8.48 25.81
CA ASP A 431 13.50 9.79 25.46
C ASP A 431 14.27 10.40 26.65
N LEU A 432 13.68 10.37 27.85
CA LEU A 432 14.33 10.85 29.07
C LEU A 432 15.62 10.10 29.40
N ALA A 433 15.69 8.82 29.05
CA ALA A 433 16.88 7.98 29.24
C ALA A 433 17.90 8.09 28.09
N GLY A 434 17.68 8.94 27.08
CA GLY A 434 18.60 9.15 25.95
C GLY A 434 18.48 8.12 24.83
N PHE A 435 17.39 7.34 24.76
CA PHE A 435 17.12 6.32 23.77
C PHE A 435 16.06 6.75 22.72
N ALA A 436 16.06 8.02 22.34
CA ALA A 436 15.10 8.58 21.37
C ALA A 436 15.15 7.86 20.00
N HIS A 437 16.25 7.18 19.66
CA HIS A 437 16.40 6.41 18.42
C HIS A 437 15.61 5.10 18.41
N VAL A 438 15.20 4.56 19.57
CA VAL A 438 14.47 3.29 19.68
C VAL A 438 13.03 3.50 19.23
N ARG A 439 12.62 2.79 18.19
CA ARG A 439 11.24 2.83 17.66
C ARG A 439 10.30 1.95 18.49
N ILE A 440 9.01 2.23 18.42
CA ILE A 440 7.96 1.46 19.12
C ILE A 440 7.06 0.79 18.09
N PHE A 441 6.98 -0.53 18.14
CA PHE A 441 6.14 -1.36 17.31
C PHE A 441 4.99 -1.92 18.15
N ALA A 442 3.75 -1.71 17.73
CA ALA A 442 2.56 -2.16 18.47
C ALA A 442 1.89 -3.33 17.75
N SER A 443 1.54 -4.38 18.50
CA SER A 443 0.83 -5.56 18.01
C SER A 443 -0.18 -6.07 19.07
N GLY A 444 -0.94 -7.12 18.76
CA GLY A 444 -1.96 -7.66 19.66
C GLY A 444 -3.36 -7.11 19.37
N GLY A 445 -4.10 -7.78 18.46
CA GLY A 445 -5.51 -7.51 18.19
C GLY A 445 -5.79 -6.14 17.51
N PHE A 446 -4.88 -5.69 16.63
CA PHE A 446 -5.12 -4.48 15.83
C PHE A 446 -6.02 -4.78 14.63
N ASP A 447 -6.93 -3.84 14.38
CA ASP A 447 -7.81 -3.72 13.23
C ASP A 447 -7.82 -2.24 12.77
N PRO A 448 -8.51 -1.87 11.68
CA PRO A 448 -8.53 -0.49 11.19
C PRO A 448 -9.06 0.52 12.21
N ASP A 449 -10.08 0.16 13.02
CA ASP A 449 -10.66 1.07 14.00
C ASP A 449 -9.68 1.34 15.15
N ARG A 450 -9.03 0.30 15.65
CA ARG A 450 -8.02 0.42 16.70
C ARG A 450 -6.78 1.18 16.21
N ILE A 451 -6.35 0.98 14.97
CA ILE A 451 -5.26 1.75 14.36
C ILE A 451 -5.63 3.24 14.30
N ARG A 452 -6.84 3.59 13.82
CA ARG A 452 -7.33 4.97 13.81
C ARG A 452 -7.36 5.58 15.22
N TYR A 453 -7.88 4.84 16.19
CA TYR A 453 -7.92 5.28 17.59
C TYR A 453 -6.55 5.64 18.15
N PHE A 454 -5.52 4.81 17.86
CA PHE A 454 -4.14 5.12 18.29
C PHE A 454 -3.60 6.40 17.64
N ARG A 455 -3.87 6.58 16.36
CA ARG A 455 -3.46 7.79 15.63
C ARG A 455 -4.17 9.04 16.12
N GLU A 456 -5.48 8.98 16.30
CA GLU A 456 -6.28 10.09 16.81
C GLU A 456 -5.87 10.52 18.22
N ARG A 457 -5.37 9.59 19.02
CA ARG A 457 -4.80 9.87 20.34
C ARG A 457 -3.36 10.35 20.30
N GLY A 458 -2.74 10.44 19.11
CA GLY A 458 -1.35 10.86 18.96
C GLY A 458 -0.37 9.89 19.63
N ALA A 459 -0.63 8.58 19.59
CA ALA A 459 0.29 7.57 20.08
C ALA A 459 1.53 7.49 19.17
N PRO A 460 2.75 7.63 19.69
CA PRO A 460 3.98 7.61 18.89
C PRO A 460 4.38 6.18 18.52
N VAL A 461 3.59 5.55 17.63
CA VAL A 461 3.82 4.20 17.10
C VAL A 461 4.59 4.32 15.79
N ASP A 462 5.64 3.54 15.64
CA ASP A 462 6.47 3.48 14.43
C ASP A 462 6.12 2.32 13.49
N GLY A 463 5.23 1.41 13.90
CA GLY A 463 4.73 0.31 13.10
C GLY A 463 3.66 -0.51 13.79
N PHE A 464 2.72 -1.06 13.03
CA PHE A 464 1.66 -1.94 13.52
C PHE A 464 1.82 -3.37 13.01
N GLY A 465 1.64 -4.34 13.91
CA GLY A 465 1.52 -5.75 13.58
C GLY A 465 0.05 -6.18 13.58
N VAL A 466 -0.46 -6.61 12.42
CA VAL A 466 -1.86 -7.02 12.27
C VAL A 466 -1.92 -8.50 11.89
N GLY A 467 -2.62 -9.29 12.67
CA GLY A 467 -2.78 -10.74 12.44
C GLY A 467 -4.19 -11.13 12.02
N SER A 468 -5.03 -11.41 13.02
CA SER A 468 -6.36 -12.01 12.84
C SER A 468 -7.30 -11.21 11.93
N TYR A 469 -7.22 -9.88 11.92
CA TYR A 469 -8.09 -9.07 11.06
C TYR A 469 -7.84 -9.37 9.57
N ILE A 470 -6.57 -9.40 9.15
CA ILE A 470 -6.21 -9.69 7.75
C ILE A 470 -6.52 -11.16 7.44
N SER A 471 -6.03 -12.09 8.24
CA SER A 471 -6.17 -13.53 7.98
C SER A 471 -7.60 -14.04 8.11
N GLY A 472 -8.42 -13.43 8.96
CA GLY A 472 -9.84 -13.72 9.16
C GLY A 472 -10.78 -12.96 8.22
N ALA A 473 -10.26 -12.24 7.23
CA ALA A 473 -11.07 -11.50 6.28
C ALA A 473 -12.04 -12.42 5.53
N ARG A 474 -13.26 -11.94 5.33
CA ARG A 474 -14.26 -12.67 4.54
C ARG A 474 -13.83 -12.68 3.07
N PRO A 475 -13.99 -13.82 2.37
CA PRO A 475 -13.82 -13.87 0.94
C PRO A 475 -14.74 -12.88 0.23
N ILE A 476 -14.25 -12.22 -0.80
CA ILE A 476 -15.10 -11.42 -1.70
C ILE A 476 -15.73 -12.38 -2.71
N ASP A 477 -17.05 -12.37 -2.80
CA ASP A 477 -17.80 -13.27 -3.68
C ASP A 477 -17.55 -12.89 -5.16
N PHE A 478 -17.05 -13.86 -5.93
CA PHE A 478 -16.88 -13.77 -7.38
C PHE A 478 -17.88 -14.68 -8.09
N THR A 479 -18.25 -14.29 -9.29
CA THR A 479 -19.15 -15.04 -10.17
C THR A 479 -18.48 -15.21 -11.52
N ALA A 480 -18.61 -16.41 -12.11
CA ALA A 480 -18.27 -16.68 -13.49
C ALA A 480 -19.56 -16.90 -14.29
N ASP A 481 -19.69 -16.23 -15.42
CA ASP A 481 -20.82 -16.42 -16.35
C ASP A 481 -20.28 -16.61 -17.78
N LEU A 482 -20.95 -17.46 -18.56
CA LEU A 482 -20.71 -17.57 -20.01
C LEU A 482 -21.44 -16.43 -20.72
N HIS A 483 -20.74 -15.75 -21.61
CA HIS A 483 -21.21 -14.61 -22.36
C HIS A 483 -21.31 -14.86 -23.87
N GLU A 484 -20.50 -15.82 -24.38
CA GLU A 484 -20.54 -16.24 -25.77
C GLU A 484 -20.26 -17.75 -25.89
N VAL A 485 -20.85 -18.38 -26.92
CA VAL A 485 -20.54 -19.75 -27.34
C VAL A 485 -20.40 -19.76 -28.87
N ASP A 486 -19.26 -20.19 -29.38
CA ASP A 486 -18.91 -20.15 -30.79
C ASP A 486 -19.14 -18.78 -31.45
N GLY A 487 -18.78 -17.69 -30.71
CA GLY A 487 -18.95 -16.32 -31.13
C GLY A 487 -20.39 -15.79 -31.11
N GLN A 488 -21.33 -16.58 -30.62
CA GLN A 488 -22.73 -16.17 -30.51
C GLN A 488 -22.99 -15.69 -29.07
N PRO A 489 -23.50 -14.44 -28.88
CA PRO A 489 -23.84 -13.93 -27.57
C PRO A 489 -24.89 -14.81 -26.86
N ILE A 490 -24.61 -15.18 -25.63
CA ILE A 490 -25.51 -15.99 -24.80
C ILE A 490 -25.44 -15.52 -23.35
N ALA A 491 -26.51 -15.71 -22.60
CA ALA A 491 -26.51 -15.51 -21.17
C ALA A 491 -27.58 -16.37 -20.50
N LYS A 492 -27.37 -16.71 -19.25
CA LYS A 492 -28.44 -17.25 -18.43
C LYS A 492 -29.49 -16.17 -18.13
N ARG A 493 -30.74 -16.58 -17.88
CA ARG A 493 -31.84 -15.67 -17.55
C ARG A 493 -31.44 -14.73 -16.39
N GLY A 494 -31.61 -13.43 -16.61
CA GLY A 494 -31.26 -12.37 -15.66
C GLY A 494 -29.86 -11.79 -15.83
N ARG A 495 -29.09 -12.27 -16.84
CA ARG A 495 -27.81 -11.70 -17.29
C ARG A 495 -27.95 -11.13 -18.70
N LEU A 496 -27.03 -10.24 -19.06
CA LEU A 496 -26.95 -9.69 -20.42
C LEU A 496 -26.01 -10.55 -21.26
N PRO A 497 -26.40 -10.92 -22.50
CA PRO A 497 -25.54 -11.67 -23.40
C PRO A 497 -24.45 -10.77 -24.02
N GLY A 498 -23.37 -11.39 -24.47
CA GLY A 498 -22.25 -10.72 -25.14
C GLY A 498 -21.20 -10.19 -24.15
N ILE A 499 -20.07 -9.77 -24.71
CA ILE A 499 -18.88 -9.35 -23.97
C ILE A 499 -19.12 -8.00 -23.25
N THR A 500 -18.77 -7.93 -21.99
CA THR A 500 -18.82 -6.70 -21.19
C THR A 500 -17.62 -5.81 -21.50
N ALA A 501 -17.82 -4.57 -21.92
CA ALA A 501 -16.72 -3.64 -22.17
C ALA A 501 -15.99 -3.30 -20.86
N ASN A 502 -14.71 -3.58 -20.78
CA ASN A 502 -13.82 -3.11 -19.73
C ASN A 502 -12.46 -2.75 -20.32
N PRO A 503 -12.19 -1.44 -20.54
CA PRO A 503 -10.93 -0.98 -21.14
C PRO A 503 -9.69 -1.18 -20.24
N ARG A 504 -9.88 -1.52 -18.97
CA ARG A 504 -8.79 -1.80 -18.03
C ARG A 504 -8.20 -3.21 -18.20
N LEU A 505 -8.93 -4.11 -18.82
CA LEU A 505 -8.42 -5.47 -19.09
C LEU A 505 -7.20 -5.42 -20.00
N GLN A 506 -6.20 -6.19 -19.67
CA GLN A 506 -4.99 -6.35 -20.47
C GLN A 506 -4.89 -7.77 -20.97
N ARG A 507 -4.45 -7.93 -22.21
CA ARG A 507 -4.25 -9.25 -22.79
C ARG A 507 -3.11 -9.98 -22.07
N VAL A 508 -3.36 -11.22 -21.70
CA VAL A 508 -2.41 -12.13 -21.02
C VAL A 508 -1.82 -13.11 -22.01
N PHE A 509 -2.67 -13.72 -22.85
CA PHE A 509 -2.30 -14.67 -23.90
C PHE A 509 -2.94 -14.28 -25.22
#